data_7e0fe5c6d8784358a7a813ae94f2039b
#
_entry.id   7e0fe5c6d8784358a7a813ae94f2039b
#
_cell.length_a   1.000
_cell.length_b   1.000
_cell.length_c   1.000
_cell.angle_alpha   90.00
_cell.angle_beta   90.00
_cell.angle_gamma   90.00
#
_symmetry.space_group_name_H-M   'P 1'
#
loop_
_entity.id
_entity.type
_entity.pdbx_description
1 polymer ?
#
loop_
_entity_poly.entity_id
_entity_poly.type
_entity_poly.pdbx_seq_one_letter_code
_entity_poly.pdbx_strand_id
1 'polypeptide(L)'
;MARKYDLISELYRRTAHAVVSDVQNWQAFLRCACRNYRLRFDEQLLIYAQRPDATAVLEIERWNDKFGRWVNRGAKGIAVFEDADRSRQRLTHYFDISDTHASRYSRPVPIWDMKPEYTDDVIESLENTFGDLENKDSLADAVMSAAKNAVEDNIPDYLGDLMYAADDSFLYGLSEDMITAMYKKAVTNSVAYMMMTRLGIDTEPFFEAEDFSVITNFNTPEALNALGIASSDIAEMGLGEISRTVLALERQNRIIADREKPDYNKAENKSERSFENERADIHNAGRLQSSRPDNAAAAGGNFGEVRSDEAEISQRTPQNPILQSSDELHPDTAFGGNRADSDEAGRNPDEADG
;
A
#
# COMPACT_ATOMS: atom_id res chain seq x y z
N MET A 1 -29.34 8.53 20.58
CA MET A 1 -28.10 7.75 20.34
C MET A 1 -27.30 8.44 19.25
N ALA A 2 -26.04 8.72 19.47
CA ALA A 2 -25.14 9.29 18.43
C ALA A 2 -25.10 8.31 17.23
N ARG A 3 -25.07 8.85 16.00
CA ARG A 3 -24.89 8.03 14.81
C ARG A 3 -23.48 7.40 14.84
N LYS A 4 -23.33 6.25 14.24
CA LYS A 4 -22.01 5.57 14.16
C LYS A 4 -20.93 6.48 13.55
N TYR A 5 -21.30 7.27 12.57
CA TYR A 5 -20.43 8.27 11.95
C TYR A 5 -19.93 9.30 12.99
N ASP A 6 -20.83 9.84 13.84
CA ASP A 6 -20.46 10.83 14.87
C ASP A 6 -19.46 10.25 15.87
N LEU A 7 -19.61 8.97 16.23
CA LEU A 7 -18.67 8.25 17.11
C LEU A 7 -17.28 8.10 16.48
N ILE A 8 -17.22 7.77 15.20
CA ILE A 8 -15.94 7.65 14.46
C ILE A 8 -15.31 9.02 14.28
N SER A 9 -16.09 10.05 13.98
CA SER A 9 -15.59 11.44 13.90
C SER A 9 -15.04 11.93 15.24
N GLU A 10 -15.67 11.57 16.36
CA GLU A 10 -15.14 11.88 17.69
C GLU A 10 -13.87 11.08 18.00
N LEU A 11 -13.83 9.80 17.63
CA LEU A 11 -12.62 8.97 17.76
C LEU A 11 -11.46 9.58 16.96
N TYR A 12 -11.71 9.99 15.72
CA TYR A 12 -10.73 10.67 14.87
C TYR A 12 -10.15 11.91 15.56
N ARG A 13 -11.02 12.84 16.03
CA ARG A 13 -10.58 14.07 16.67
C ARG A 13 -9.75 13.81 17.93
N ARG A 14 -10.18 12.87 18.78
CA ARG A 14 -9.43 12.50 19.99
C ARG A 14 -8.08 11.90 19.67
N THR A 15 -8.02 11.03 18.66
CA THR A 15 -6.76 10.39 18.23
C THR A 15 -5.84 11.43 17.60
N ALA A 16 -6.36 12.31 16.76
CA ALA A 16 -5.62 13.43 16.19
C ALA A 16 -4.94 14.29 17.26
N HIS A 17 -5.68 14.68 18.29
CA HIS A 17 -5.12 15.42 19.42
C HIS A 17 -4.07 14.59 20.19
N ALA A 18 -4.33 13.30 20.41
CA ALA A 18 -3.44 12.46 21.19
C ALA A 18 -2.09 12.21 20.49
N VAL A 19 -2.06 12.01 19.16
CA VAL A 19 -0.82 11.68 18.44
C VAL A 19 0.17 12.84 18.39
N VAL A 20 -0.28 14.09 18.48
CA VAL A 20 0.61 15.27 18.51
C VAL A 20 0.87 15.79 19.91
N SER A 21 0.30 15.16 20.95
CA SER A 21 0.47 15.62 22.34
C SER A 21 1.88 15.37 22.88
N ASP A 22 2.56 14.34 22.36
CA ASP A 22 3.96 14.06 22.66
C ASP A 22 4.64 13.25 21.52
N VAL A 23 5.96 13.20 21.56
CA VAL A 23 6.82 12.55 20.58
C VAL A 23 6.56 11.04 20.49
N GLN A 24 6.35 10.37 21.63
CA GLN A 24 6.18 8.92 21.67
C GLN A 24 4.86 8.51 21.02
N ASN A 25 3.81 9.28 21.20
CA ASN A 25 2.52 9.06 20.56
C ASN A 25 2.62 9.21 19.04
N TRP A 26 3.33 10.22 18.56
CA TRP A 26 3.58 10.40 17.13
C TRP A 26 4.36 9.24 16.55
N GLN A 27 5.47 8.85 17.16
CA GLN A 27 6.25 7.69 16.72
C GLN A 27 5.45 6.38 16.77
N ALA A 28 4.58 6.19 17.78
CA ALA A 28 3.70 5.03 17.85
C ALA A 28 2.69 4.99 16.69
N PHE A 29 2.15 6.15 16.32
CA PHE A 29 1.33 6.31 15.12
C PHE A 29 2.12 5.96 13.84
N LEU A 30 3.31 6.54 13.66
CA LEU A 30 4.16 6.28 12.47
C LEU A 30 4.51 4.80 12.32
N ARG A 31 4.74 4.06 13.43
CA ARG A 31 4.95 2.60 13.41
C ARG A 31 3.74 1.81 12.92
N CYS A 32 2.53 2.32 13.12
CA CYS A 32 1.31 1.73 12.54
C CYS A 32 1.15 2.14 11.07
N ALA A 33 1.31 3.42 10.77
CA ALA A 33 1.13 4.02 9.45
C ALA A 33 2.07 3.39 8.40
N CYS A 34 3.34 3.13 8.75
CA CYS A 34 4.32 2.56 7.82
C CYS A 34 3.95 1.16 7.29
N ARG A 35 3.14 0.38 8.01
CA ARG A 35 2.61 -0.90 7.53
C ARG A 35 1.44 -0.73 6.56
N ASN A 36 0.70 0.38 6.72
CA ASN A 36 -0.48 0.72 5.95
C ASN A 36 -0.25 1.97 5.08
N TYR A 37 0.99 2.16 4.59
CA TYR A 37 1.48 3.37 3.93
C TYR A 37 0.73 3.75 2.63
N ARG A 38 -0.03 2.83 2.03
CA ARG A 38 -0.84 3.06 0.83
C ARG A 38 -2.24 3.61 1.11
N LEU A 39 -2.54 3.88 2.35
CA LEU A 39 -3.81 4.42 2.77
C LEU A 39 -3.66 5.91 3.09
N ARG A 40 -4.74 6.66 2.92
CA ARG A 40 -4.76 8.07 3.27
C ARG A 40 -4.49 8.28 4.77
N PHE A 41 -3.98 9.45 5.12
CA PHE A 41 -3.67 9.80 6.51
C PHE A 41 -4.87 9.62 7.46
N ASP A 42 -6.09 10.03 7.07
CA ASP A 42 -7.28 9.87 7.90
C ASP A 42 -7.65 8.41 8.15
N GLU A 43 -7.45 7.53 7.17
CA GLU A 43 -7.62 6.08 7.31
C GLU A 43 -6.55 5.49 8.21
N GLN A 44 -5.28 5.86 8.04
CA GLN A 44 -4.16 5.42 8.89
C GLN A 44 -4.41 5.79 10.36
N LEU A 45 -4.90 7.02 10.61
CA LEU A 45 -5.19 7.49 11.96
C LEU A 45 -6.32 6.70 12.61
N LEU A 46 -7.40 6.42 11.86
CA LEU A 46 -8.51 5.61 12.35
C LEU A 46 -8.14 4.13 12.53
N ILE A 47 -7.23 3.59 11.69
CA ILE A 47 -6.68 2.25 11.88
C ILE A 47 -5.85 2.21 13.15
N TYR A 48 -4.94 3.16 13.35
CA TYR A 48 -4.16 3.27 14.58
C TYR A 48 -5.04 3.34 15.83
N ALA A 49 -6.12 4.14 15.80
CA ALA A 49 -7.04 4.30 16.90
C ALA A 49 -7.79 3.03 17.30
N GLN A 50 -8.08 2.15 16.34
CA GLN A 50 -8.91 0.97 16.54
C GLN A 50 -8.09 -0.34 16.59
N ARG A 51 -6.96 -0.37 15.89
CA ARG A 51 -6.09 -1.54 15.77
C ARG A 51 -4.65 -1.16 15.44
N PRO A 52 -3.88 -0.69 16.43
CA PRO A 52 -2.50 -0.20 16.23
C PRO A 52 -1.52 -1.27 15.74
N ASP A 53 -1.86 -2.56 15.88
CA ASP A 53 -1.09 -3.72 15.41
C ASP A 53 -1.45 -4.18 13.99
N ALA A 54 -2.39 -3.54 13.33
CA ALA A 54 -2.80 -3.89 11.96
C ALA A 54 -1.60 -3.92 11.00
N THR A 55 -1.56 -4.95 10.13
CA THR A 55 -0.46 -5.20 9.20
C THR A 55 -0.81 -5.00 7.74
N ALA A 56 -1.97 -5.48 7.31
CA ALA A 56 -2.48 -5.30 5.96
C ALA A 56 -4.01 -5.32 6.01
N VAL A 57 -4.63 -4.21 5.70
CA VAL A 57 -6.08 -4.05 5.81
C VAL A 57 -6.72 -3.81 4.45
N LEU A 58 -7.87 -4.44 4.23
CA LEU A 58 -8.70 -4.25 3.03
C LEU A 58 -10.18 -4.43 3.39
N GLU A 59 -11.04 -3.94 2.52
CA GLU A 59 -12.46 -4.27 2.52
C GLU A 59 -12.71 -5.76 2.27
N ILE A 60 -13.84 -6.24 2.76
CA ILE A 60 -14.22 -7.67 2.63
C ILE A 60 -14.29 -8.10 1.14
N GLU A 61 -14.85 -7.26 0.28
CA GLU A 61 -14.97 -7.52 -1.15
C GLU A 61 -13.59 -7.66 -1.80
N ARG A 62 -12.64 -6.79 -1.43
CA ARG A 62 -11.27 -6.85 -1.95
C ARG A 62 -10.50 -8.08 -1.45
N TRP A 63 -10.74 -8.52 -0.19
CA TRP A 63 -10.19 -9.78 0.32
C TRP A 63 -10.67 -10.98 -0.48
N ASN A 64 -12.00 -11.02 -0.78
CA ASN A 64 -12.61 -12.10 -1.53
C ASN A 64 -12.13 -12.12 -3.00
N ASP A 65 -12.25 -10.99 -3.70
CA ASP A 65 -12.06 -10.93 -5.16
C ASP A 65 -10.58 -10.97 -5.56
N LYS A 66 -9.72 -10.23 -4.83
CA LYS A 66 -8.30 -10.15 -5.20
C LYS A 66 -7.49 -11.31 -4.67
N PHE A 67 -7.78 -11.77 -3.44
CA PHE A 67 -6.95 -12.75 -2.75
C PHE A 67 -7.64 -14.09 -2.49
N GLY A 68 -8.95 -14.20 -2.72
CA GLY A 68 -9.71 -15.42 -2.40
C GLY A 68 -9.68 -15.75 -0.91
N ARG A 69 -9.55 -14.72 -0.06
CA ARG A 69 -9.55 -14.84 1.41
C ARG A 69 -10.91 -14.43 1.96
N TRP A 70 -11.29 -15.06 3.06
CA TRP A 70 -12.59 -14.82 3.69
C TRP A 70 -12.39 -14.28 5.10
N VAL A 71 -13.18 -13.26 5.46
CA VAL A 71 -13.17 -12.69 6.81
C VAL A 71 -13.75 -13.71 7.79
N ASN A 72 -13.10 -13.88 8.93
CA ASN A 72 -13.49 -14.79 9.97
C ASN A 72 -14.80 -14.35 10.62
N ARG A 73 -15.67 -15.32 10.95
CA ARG A 73 -16.92 -15.02 11.63
C ARG A 73 -16.64 -14.37 12.98
N GLY A 74 -17.26 -13.20 13.22
CA GLY A 74 -17.10 -12.43 14.46
C GLY A 74 -15.92 -11.47 14.46
N ALA A 75 -15.12 -11.39 13.37
CA ALA A 75 -14.10 -10.35 13.23
C ALA A 75 -14.74 -8.97 13.28
N LYS A 76 -14.05 -8.03 13.94
CA LYS A 76 -14.49 -6.64 14.06
C LYS A 76 -13.85 -5.81 12.97
N GLY A 77 -14.66 -5.23 12.09
CA GLY A 77 -14.17 -4.32 11.07
C GLY A 77 -13.70 -2.99 11.66
N ILE A 78 -12.62 -2.49 11.13
CA ILE A 78 -12.06 -1.17 11.42
C ILE A 78 -12.87 -0.16 10.60
N ALA A 79 -13.58 0.75 11.26
CA ALA A 79 -14.42 1.74 10.58
C ALA A 79 -13.57 2.95 10.14
N VAL A 80 -13.60 3.27 8.86
CA VAL A 80 -12.93 4.45 8.27
C VAL A 80 -13.92 5.27 7.47
N PHE A 81 -13.59 6.52 7.16
CA PHE A 81 -14.43 7.35 6.30
C PHE A 81 -14.36 6.84 4.84
N GLU A 82 -15.51 6.69 4.21
CA GLU A 82 -15.59 6.25 2.82
C GLU A 82 -15.09 7.34 1.86
N ASP A 83 -15.52 8.59 2.09
CA ASP A 83 -15.14 9.75 1.27
C ASP A 83 -14.08 10.59 1.99
N ALA A 84 -13.06 11.04 1.27
CA ALA A 84 -12.01 11.90 1.81
C ALA A 84 -12.56 13.24 2.34
N ASP A 85 -13.51 13.84 1.62
CA ASP A 85 -14.16 15.09 1.99
C ASP A 85 -15.27 14.94 3.04
N ARG A 86 -15.61 13.69 3.40
CA ARG A 86 -16.65 13.34 4.38
C ARG A 86 -18.04 13.91 4.07
N SER A 87 -18.28 14.37 2.85
CA SER A 87 -19.53 15.04 2.45
C SER A 87 -20.75 14.14 2.62
N ARG A 88 -20.61 12.83 2.37
CA ARG A 88 -21.70 11.85 2.44
C ARG A 88 -21.88 11.20 3.80
N GLN A 89 -21.02 11.48 4.76
CA GLN A 89 -21.05 10.88 6.11
C GLN A 89 -21.19 9.35 6.09
N ARG A 90 -20.47 8.69 5.21
CA ARG A 90 -20.43 7.23 5.06
C ARG A 90 -19.19 6.65 5.71
N LEU A 91 -19.29 5.39 6.10
CA LEU A 91 -18.18 4.61 6.64
C LEU A 91 -18.03 3.33 5.85
N THR A 92 -16.80 2.99 5.51
CA THR A 92 -16.42 1.65 5.09
C THR A 92 -15.74 0.89 6.22
N HIS A 93 -15.50 -0.42 6.05
CA HIS A 93 -14.93 -1.28 7.08
C HIS A 93 -13.79 -2.08 6.48
N TYR A 94 -12.61 -1.92 7.06
CA TYR A 94 -11.44 -2.71 6.75
C TYR A 94 -11.30 -3.88 7.71
N PHE A 95 -10.70 -4.96 7.23
CA PHE A 95 -10.33 -6.13 8.02
C PHE A 95 -8.85 -6.40 7.82
N ASP A 96 -8.13 -6.64 8.91
CA ASP A 96 -6.72 -7.01 8.84
C ASP A 96 -6.57 -8.44 8.32
N ILE A 97 -5.44 -8.74 7.68
CA ILE A 97 -5.13 -10.06 7.15
C ILE A 97 -5.26 -11.17 8.21
N SER A 98 -4.95 -10.88 9.47
CA SER A 98 -5.06 -11.82 10.60
C SER A 98 -6.50 -12.16 10.94
N ASP A 99 -7.47 -11.33 10.54
CA ASP A 99 -8.91 -11.59 10.64
C ASP A 99 -9.45 -12.39 9.47
N THR A 100 -8.61 -12.84 8.57
CA THR A 100 -9.03 -13.59 7.38
C THR A 100 -8.39 -14.97 7.33
N HIS A 101 -9.04 -15.89 6.64
CA HIS A 101 -8.47 -17.20 6.34
C HIS A 101 -8.39 -17.43 4.83
N ALA A 102 -7.37 -18.21 4.44
CA ALA A 102 -7.17 -18.60 3.07
C ALA A 102 -8.17 -19.67 2.64
N SER A 103 -8.70 -19.58 1.43
CA SER A 103 -9.43 -20.64 0.76
C SER A 103 -8.49 -21.51 -0.07
N ARG A 104 -9.00 -22.59 -0.64
CA ARG A 104 -8.27 -23.44 -1.59
C ARG A 104 -7.69 -22.67 -2.80
N TYR A 105 -8.31 -21.55 -3.17
CA TYR A 105 -7.94 -20.75 -4.33
C TYR A 105 -7.30 -19.41 -3.96
N SER A 106 -6.87 -19.26 -2.73
CA SER A 106 -6.26 -18.03 -2.26
C SER A 106 -4.96 -17.74 -2.98
N ARG A 107 -4.80 -16.47 -3.34
CA ARG A 107 -3.55 -15.93 -3.88
C ARG A 107 -2.67 -15.40 -2.74
N PRO A 108 -1.34 -15.44 -2.88
CA PRO A 108 -0.45 -14.79 -1.92
C PRO A 108 -0.76 -13.29 -1.82
N VAL A 109 -0.80 -12.79 -0.59
CA VAL A 109 -0.87 -11.35 -0.33
C VAL A 109 0.55 -10.79 -0.48
N PRO A 110 0.77 -9.71 -1.25
CA PRO A 110 2.11 -9.18 -1.51
C PRO A 110 2.61 -8.36 -0.30
N ILE A 111 2.82 -9.05 0.81
CA ILE A 111 3.53 -8.51 1.97
C ILE A 111 5.00 -8.80 1.74
N TRP A 112 5.82 -7.78 1.83
CA TRP A 112 7.26 -7.88 1.60
C TRP A 112 8.04 -7.66 2.88
N ASP A 113 9.18 -8.30 2.98
CA ASP A 113 10.13 -8.13 4.06
C ASP A 113 11.51 -7.80 3.49
N MET A 114 12.18 -6.83 4.09
CA MET A 114 13.54 -6.47 3.69
C MET A 114 14.51 -7.58 4.09
N LYS A 115 15.43 -7.91 3.18
CA LYS A 115 16.52 -8.84 3.44
C LYS A 115 17.86 -8.18 3.17
N PRO A 116 18.92 -8.56 3.89
CA PRO A 116 20.25 -7.98 3.69
C PRO A 116 20.75 -8.06 2.25
N GLU A 117 20.41 -9.13 1.54
CA GLU A 117 20.79 -9.34 0.13
C GLU A 117 20.16 -8.36 -0.86
N TYR A 118 19.14 -7.58 -0.45
CA TYR A 118 18.45 -6.60 -1.29
C TYR A 118 18.93 -5.16 -1.05
N THR A 119 19.91 -4.98 -0.15
CA THR A 119 20.33 -3.66 0.31
C THR A 119 20.81 -2.77 -0.84
N ASP A 120 21.72 -3.30 -1.66
CA ASP A 120 22.32 -2.52 -2.75
C ASP A 120 21.27 -2.16 -3.82
N ASP A 121 20.40 -3.10 -4.19
CA ASP A 121 19.32 -2.87 -5.16
C ASP A 121 18.31 -1.81 -4.65
N VAL A 122 18.01 -1.82 -3.35
CA VAL A 122 17.10 -0.83 -2.74
C VAL A 122 17.76 0.54 -2.70
N ILE A 123 19.04 0.65 -2.35
CA ILE A 123 19.78 1.92 -2.36
C ILE A 123 19.81 2.49 -3.78
N GLU A 124 20.15 1.67 -4.79
CA GLU A 124 20.16 2.07 -6.20
C GLU A 124 18.77 2.55 -6.65
N SER A 125 17.71 1.84 -6.25
CA SER A 125 16.33 2.21 -6.56
C SER A 125 15.93 3.55 -5.95
N LEU A 126 16.31 3.82 -4.70
CA LEU A 126 16.07 5.09 -4.03
C LEU A 126 16.84 6.24 -4.72
N GLU A 127 18.10 6.03 -5.09
CA GLU A 127 18.93 7.01 -5.80
C GLU A 127 18.34 7.33 -7.19
N ASN A 128 17.89 6.31 -7.91
CA ASN A 128 17.24 6.49 -9.22
C ASN A 128 15.92 7.25 -9.14
N THR A 129 15.20 7.14 -8.02
CA THR A 129 13.88 7.78 -7.83
C THR A 129 13.99 9.19 -7.27
N PHE A 130 14.88 9.42 -6.29
CA PHE A 130 14.95 10.66 -5.53
C PHE A 130 16.22 11.48 -5.82
N GLY A 131 17.03 11.08 -6.83
CA GLY A 131 18.27 11.74 -7.20
C GLY A 131 19.46 11.37 -6.31
N ASP A 132 20.58 12.06 -6.50
CA ASP A 132 21.84 11.79 -5.81
C ASP A 132 21.64 11.80 -4.28
N LEU A 133 22.00 10.71 -3.62
CA LEU A 133 21.92 10.58 -2.17
C LEU A 133 23.19 11.14 -1.51
N GLU A 134 23.02 12.09 -0.59
CA GLU A 134 24.12 12.75 0.12
C GLU A 134 24.99 11.73 0.90
N ASN A 135 24.35 10.75 1.52
CA ASN A 135 25.00 9.64 2.21
C ASN A 135 24.29 8.34 1.89
N LYS A 136 25.06 7.31 1.54
CA LYS A 136 24.59 5.95 1.24
C LYS A 136 25.53 4.87 1.78
N ASP A 137 26.29 5.21 2.83
CA ASP A 137 27.21 4.27 3.46
C ASP A 137 26.49 3.08 4.11
N SER A 138 25.24 3.29 4.51
CA SER A 138 24.33 2.26 4.97
C SER A 138 22.93 2.45 4.38
N LEU A 139 22.06 1.42 4.48
CA LEU A 139 20.66 1.52 4.09
C LEU A 139 19.93 2.63 4.86
N ALA A 140 20.27 2.82 6.14
CA ALA A 140 19.67 3.87 6.96
C ALA A 140 20.05 5.26 6.47
N ASP A 141 21.33 5.48 6.13
CA ASP A 141 21.84 6.74 5.58
C ASP A 141 21.20 7.04 4.22
N ALA A 142 21.09 6.04 3.37
CA ALA A 142 20.43 6.16 2.07
C ALA A 142 18.95 6.54 2.22
N VAL A 143 18.23 5.91 3.16
CA VAL A 143 16.83 6.24 3.47
C VAL A 143 16.69 7.66 3.99
N MET A 144 17.58 8.11 4.88
CA MET A 144 17.57 9.49 5.39
C MET A 144 17.78 10.50 4.26
N SER A 145 18.76 10.23 3.39
CA SER A 145 19.05 11.09 2.23
C SER A 145 17.90 11.12 1.24
N ALA A 146 17.30 9.97 0.94
CA ALA A 146 16.13 9.86 0.05
C ALA A 146 14.91 10.58 0.63
N ALA A 147 14.64 10.45 1.92
CA ALA A 147 13.54 11.16 2.59
C ALA A 147 13.75 12.68 2.52
N LYS A 148 14.99 13.17 2.73
CA LYS A 148 15.32 14.58 2.61
C LYS A 148 15.06 15.11 1.18
N ASN A 149 15.55 14.41 0.16
CA ASN A 149 15.34 14.79 -1.24
C ASN A 149 13.84 14.77 -1.59
N ALA A 150 13.13 13.71 -1.24
CA ALA A 150 11.69 13.59 -1.50
C ALA A 150 10.89 14.73 -0.85
N VAL A 151 11.23 15.11 0.37
CA VAL A 151 10.57 16.22 1.07
C VAL A 151 10.91 17.56 0.43
N GLU A 152 12.18 17.84 0.09
CA GLU A 152 12.55 19.08 -0.58
C GLU A 152 11.80 19.27 -1.89
N ASP A 153 11.62 18.21 -2.67
CA ASP A 153 10.94 18.25 -3.96
C ASP A 153 9.42 18.44 -3.86
N ASN A 154 8.78 17.86 -2.82
CA ASN A 154 7.33 17.80 -2.73
C ASN A 154 6.70 18.77 -1.72
N ILE A 155 7.44 19.27 -0.73
CA ILE A 155 6.90 20.18 0.30
C ILE A 155 6.18 21.42 -0.27
N PRO A 156 6.64 22.04 -1.37
CA PRO A 156 5.94 23.21 -1.90
C PRO A 156 4.46 23.00 -2.16
N ASP A 157 4.06 21.77 -2.52
CA ASP A 157 2.67 21.43 -2.83
C ASP A 157 1.76 21.42 -1.58
N TYR A 158 2.36 21.25 -0.39
CA TYR A 158 1.63 21.17 0.90
C TYR A 158 1.68 22.46 1.72
N LEU A 159 2.55 23.43 1.36
CA LEU A 159 2.73 24.65 2.14
C LEU A 159 1.48 25.53 2.20
N GLY A 160 0.70 25.58 1.12
CA GLY A 160 -0.51 26.37 1.05
C GLY A 160 -1.53 25.97 2.13
N ASP A 161 -1.77 24.67 2.27
CA ASP A 161 -2.69 24.10 3.26
C ASP A 161 -2.19 24.33 4.68
N LEU A 162 -0.87 24.18 4.89
CA LEU A 162 -0.25 24.46 6.19
C LEU A 162 -0.39 25.93 6.60
N MET A 163 -0.08 26.86 5.70
CA MET A 163 -0.17 28.28 6.02
C MET A 163 -1.60 28.70 6.37
N TYR A 164 -2.58 28.12 5.68
CA TYR A 164 -3.99 28.33 6.03
C TYR A 164 -4.33 27.76 7.41
N ALA A 165 -3.75 26.63 7.80
CA ALA A 165 -4.01 25.94 9.08
C ALA A 165 -3.20 26.51 10.26
N ALA A 166 -2.21 27.36 10.00
CA ALA A 166 -1.29 27.86 11.04
C ALA A 166 -1.95 28.81 12.04
N ASP A 167 -2.93 29.60 11.60
CA ASP A 167 -3.52 30.69 12.40
C ASP A 167 -4.16 30.24 13.74
N ASP A 168 -4.68 29.02 13.78
CA ASP A 168 -5.35 28.46 14.97
C ASP A 168 -4.46 27.50 15.78
N SER A 169 -3.18 27.35 15.39
CA SER A 169 -2.24 26.40 16.00
C SER A 169 -1.15 27.12 16.82
N PHE A 170 -0.25 26.36 17.44
CA PHE A 170 0.95 26.92 18.08
C PHE A 170 1.98 27.48 17.07
N LEU A 171 1.71 27.38 15.77
CA LEU A 171 2.48 28.05 14.72
C LEU A 171 2.08 29.53 14.56
N TYR A 172 0.96 29.95 15.14
CA TYR A 172 0.48 31.32 15.06
C TYR A 172 1.53 32.33 15.52
N GLY A 173 1.73 33.37 14.70
CA GLY A 173 2.68 34.46 15.00
C GLY A 173 4.14 34.15 14.67
N LEU A 174 4.46 32.94 14.21
CA LEU A 174 5.77 32.61 13.66
C LEU A 174 5.89 33.18 12.23
N SER A 175 7.12 33.44 11.77
CA SER A 175 7.36 33.82 10.39
C SER A 175 7.15 32.61 9.44
N GLU A 176 6.77 32.87 8.20
CA GLU A 176 6.61 31.84 7.17
C GLU A 176 7.84 30.97 7.01
N ASP A 177 9.04 31.56 7.04
CA ASP A 177 10.30 30.80 6.96
C ASP A 177 10.48 29.84 8.15
N MET A 178 10.09 30.27 9.37
CA MET A 178 10.16 29.41 10.54
C MET A 178 9.15 28.26 10.46
N ILE A 179 7.89 28.55 10.06
CA ILE A 179 6.85 27.54 9.88
C ILE A 179 7.32 26.51 8.83
N THR A 180 7.84 26.98 7.69
CA THR A 180 8.35 26.11 6.62
C THR A 180 9.51 25.24 7.10
N ALA A 181 10.47 25.80 7.84
CA ALA A 181 11.60 25.03 8.36
C ALA A 181 11.16 23.95 9.38
N MET A 182 10.24 24.30 10.28
CA MET A 182 9.67 23.35 11.25
C MET A 182 8.88 22.23 10.53
N TYR A 183 8.11 22.60 9.53
CA TYR A 183 7.33 21.64 8.74
C TYR A 183 8.23 20.66 7.97
N LYS A 184 9.22 21.19 7.25
CA LYS A 184 10.22 20.35 6.55
C LYS A 184 10.90 19.39 7.51
N LYS A 185 11.36 19.86 8.67
CA LYS A 185 11.97 18.99 9.69
C LYS A 185 11.01 17.91 10.14
N ALA A 186 9.76 18.27 10.48
CA ALA A 186 8.74 17.34 10.95
C ALA A 186 8.42 16.26 9.91
N VAL A 187 8.20 16.67 8.65
CA VAL A 187 7.88 15.74 7.55
C VAL A 187 9.07 14.84 7.24
N THR A 188 10.29 15.40 7.09
CA THR A 188 11.50 14.62 6.78
C THR A 188 11.74 13.53 7.82
N ASN A 189 11.70 13.88 9.10
CA ASN A 189 11.91 12.91 10.18
C ASN A 189 10.79 11.87 10.23
N SER A 190 9.54 12.26 9.97
CA SER A 190 8.40 11.33 9.92
C SER A 190 8.52 10.34 8.76
N VAL A 191 8.85 10.82 7.56
CA VAL A 191 9.06 9.99 6.35
C VAL A 191 10.21 9.01 6.56
N ALA A 192 11.37 9.50 6.99
CA ALA A 192 12.55 8.66 7.25
C ALA A 192 12.25 7.61 8.34
N TYR A 193 11.58 8.01 9.44
CA TYR A 193 11.18 7.10 10.50
C TYR A 193 10.23 6.00 10.01
N MET A 194 9.23 6.34 9.19
CA MET A 194 8.31 5.38 8.58
C MET A 194 9.05 4.39 7.67
N MET A 195 9.94 4.90 6.82
CA MET A 195 10.71 4.06 5.89
C MET A 195 11.65 3.12 6.67
N MET A 196 12.43 3.62 7.61
CA MET A 196 13.33 2.80 8.44
C MET A 196 12.56 1.74 9.22
N THR A 197 11.47 2.15 9.89
CA THR A 197 10.62 1.21 10.65
C THR A 197 10.09 0.08 9.77
N ARG A 198 9.63 0.41 8.55
CA ARG A 198 9.07 -0.59 7.62
C ARG A 198 10.13 -1.54 7.08
N LEU A 199 11.36 -1.06 6.95
CA LEU A 199 12.54 -1.85 6.58
C LEU A 199 13.08 -2.72 7.73
N GLY A 200 12.58 -2.55 8.95
CA GLY A 200 13.08 -3.26 10.14
C GLY A 200 14.41 -2.71 10.66
N ILE A 201 14.77 -1.48 10.28
CA ILE A 201 15.96 -0.81 10.79
C ILE A 201 15.65 -0.28 12.20
N ASP A 202 16.56 -0.49 13.13
CA ASP A 202 16.49 0.14 14.44
C ASP A 202 16.58 1.65 14.30
N THR A 203 15.58 2.36 14.79
CA THR A 203 15.48 3.82 14.65
C THR A 203 16.13 4.59 15.80
N GLU A 204 16.41 3.94 16.93
CA GLU A 204 16.98 4.61 18.13
C GLU A 204 18.32 5.31 17.86
N PRO A 205 19.26 4.76 17.04
CA PRO A 205 20.52 5.45 16.76
C PRO A 205 20.40 6.68 15.86
N PHE A 206 19.27 6.85 15.17
CA PHE A 206 19.10 7.89 14.14
C PHE A 206 18.19 9.03 14.57
N PHE A 207 17.37 8.84 15.60
CA PHE A 207 16.41 9.84 16.04
C PHE A 207 16.42 10.00 17.56
N GLU A 208 16.60 11.24 17.98
CA GLU A 208 16.40 11.69 19.35
C GLU A 208 14.99 12.28 19.54
N ALA A 209 14.58 12.48 20.81
CA ALA A 209 13.28 13.09 21.11
C ALA A 209 13.16 14.52 20.53
N GLU A 210 14.27 15.24 20.48
CA GLU A 210 14.37 16.62 19.96
C GLU A 210 14.09 16.70 18.45
N ASP A 211 14.29 15.62 17.70
CA ASP A 211 14.02 15.57 16.28
C ASP A 211 12.54 15.66 15.95
N PHE A 212 11.70 15.17 16.86
CA PHE A 212 10.24 15.23 16.76
C PHE A 212 9.62 16.31 17.66
N SER A 213 10.38 17.09 18.39
CA SER A 213 9.84 18.07 19.35
C SER A 213 8.90 19.10 18.73
N VAL A 214 9.12 19.42 17.44
CA VAL A 214 8.30 20.37 16.69
C VAL A 214 6.87 19.88 16.41
N ILE A 215 6.60 18.58 16.52
CA ILE A 215 5.28 17.97 16.23
C ILE A 215 4.17 18.58 17.08
N THR A 216 4.48 18.93 18.35
CA THR A 216 3.50 19.50 19.27
C THR A 216 2.98 20.86 18.84
N ASN A 217 3.63 21.53 17.88
CA ASN A 217 3.16 22.81 17.35
C ASN A 217 2.00 22.64 16.33
N PHE A 218 1.83 21.44 15.78
CA PHE A 218 0.74 21.09 14.86
C PHE A 218 -0.48 20.59 15.65
N ASN A 219 -0.91 21.35 16.65
CA ASN A 219 -1.84 20.94 17.70
C ASN A 219 -3.32 21.11 17.35
N THR A 220 -3.65 21.56 16.15
CA THR A 220 -5.02 21.62 15.62
C THR A 220 -5.28 20.50 14.63
N PRO A 221 -6.55 20.09 14.42
CA PRO A 221 -6.88 19.08 13.41
C PRO A 221 -6.40 19.45 12.00
N GLU A 222 -6.49 20.72 11.63
CA GLU A 222 -6.12 21.25 10.32
C GLU A 222 -4.60 21.23 10.13
N ALA A 223 -3.83 21.75 11.11
CA ALA A 223 -2.37 21.73 11.07
C ALA A 223 -1.81 20.28 11.10
N LEU A 224 -2.41 19.41 11.92
CA LEU A 224 -2.07 18.00 11.92
C LEU A 224 -2.38 17.31 10.60
N ASN A 225 -3.53 17.62 9.98
CA ASN A 225 -3.87 17.06 8.67
C ASN A 225 -2.84 17.45 7.62
N ALA A 226 -2.44 18.74 7.56
CA ALA A 226 -1.39 19.17 6.64
C ALA A 226 -0.07 18.40 6.87
N LEU A 227 0.35 18.23 8.13
CA LEU A 227 1.54 17.45 8.49
C LEU A 227 1.39 15.96 8.13
N GLY A 228 0.26 15.37 8.48
CA GLY A 228 0.02 13.94 8.33
C GLY A 228 -0.14 13.52 6.87
N ILE A 229 -0.84 14.32 6.07
CA ILE A 229 -1.02 14.07 4.63
C ILE A 229 0.35 14.11 3.94
N ALA A 230 1.15 15.17 4.11
CA ALA A 230 2.47 15.25 3.52
C ALA A 230 3.38 14.09 3.96
N SER A 231 3.38 13.76 5.27
CA SER A 231 4.18 12.64 5.78
C SER A 231 3.77 11.30 5.19
N SER A 232 2.45 11.06 5.03
CA SER A 232 1.93 9.80 4.48
C SER A 232 2.19 9.68 2.98
N ASP A 233 1.89 10.72 2.22
CA ASP A 233 2.01 10.71 0.77
C ASP A 233 3.48 10.59 0.34
N ILE A 234 4.39 11.35 0.96
CA ILE A 234 5.83 11.29 0.65
C ILE A 234 6.42 9.95 1.11
N ALA A 235 6.00 9.41 2.28
CA ALA A 235 6.43 8.08 2.71
C ALA A 235 5.91 6.98 1.78
N GLU A 236 4.69 7.11 1.22
CA GLU A 236 4.18 6.17 0.22
C GLU A 236 5.05 6.13 -1.02
N MET A 237 5.57 7.27 -1.50
CA MET A 237 6.48 7.31 -2.65
C MET A 237 7.72 6.45 -2.39
N GLY A 238 8.40 6.65 -1.27
CA GLY A 238 9.60 5.90 -0.91
C GLY A 238 9.33 4.42 -0.64
N LEU A 239 8.33 4.12 0.19
CA LEU A 239 7.95 2.74 0.52
C LEU A 239 7.37 1.98 -0.68
N GLY A 240 6.70 2.69 -1.58
CA GLY A 240 6.20 2.15 -2.84
C GLY A 240 7.33 1.69 -3.75
N GLU A 241 8.41 2.49 -3.86
CA GLU A 241 9.59 2.13 -4.63
C GLU A 241 10.32 0.93 -4.04
N ILE A 242 10.61 0.97 -2.74
CA ILE A 242 11.22 -0.15 -2.02
C ILE A 242 10.39 -1.43 -2.20
N SER A 243 9.08 -1.34 -2.04
CA SER A 243 8.16 -2.48 -2.22
C SER A 243 8.24 -3.07 -3.63
N ARG A 244 8.30 -2.23 -4.67
CA ARG A 244 8.42 -2.69 -6.06
C ARG A 244 9.73 -3.44 -6.29
N THR A 245 10.83 -2.90 -5.80
CA THR A 245 12.17 -3.49 -5.91
C THR A 245 12.24 -4.83 -5.18
N VAL A 246 11.86 -4.88 -3.90
CA VAL A 246 11.91 -6.12 -3.09
C VAL A 246 11.01 -7.21 -3.69
N LEU A 247 9.77 -6.89 -4.08
CA LEU A 247 8.86 -7.88 -4.69
C LEU A 247 9.35 -8.36 -6.07
N ALA A 248 10.07 -7.54 -6.82
CA ALA A 248 10.68 -7.94 -8.08
C ALA A 248 11.83 -8.94 -7.84
N LEU A 249 12.71 -8.66 -6.88
CA LEU A 249 13.81 -9.54 -6.48
C LEU A 249 13.30 -10.88 -5.93
N GLU A 250 12.29 -10.86 -5.06
CA GLU A 250 11.66 -12.09 -4.55
C GLU A 250 11.06 -12.95 -5.66
N ARG A 251 10.44 -12.31 -6.67
CA ARG A 251 9.90 -13.03 -7.84
C ARG A 251 11.02 -13.66 -8.65
N GLN A 252 12.11 -12.94 -8.89
CA GLN A 252 13.27 -13.43 -9.61
C GLN A 252 13.90 -14.62 -8.89
N ASN A 253 14.14 -14.51 -7.59
CA ASN A 253 14.71 -15.59 -6.76
C ASN A 253 13.82 -16.85 -6.78
N ARG A 254 12.50 -16.69 -6.77
CA ARG A 254 11.56 -17.82 -6.88
C ARG A 254 11.67 -18.52 -8.23
N ILE A 255 11.77 -17.77 -9.34
CA ILE A 255 11.93 -18.35 -10.67
C ILE A 255 13.26 -19.13 -10.78
N ILE A 256 14.34 -18.60 -10.22
CA ILE A 256 15.65 -19.28 -10.19
C ILE A 256 15.55 -20.58 -9.38
N ALA A 257 14.99 -20.52 -8.17
CA ALA A 257 14.82 -21.69 -7.31
C ALA A 257 13.92 -22.77 -7.94
N ASP A 258 12.89 -22.38 -8.71
CA ASP A 258 12.04 -23.34 -9.41
C ASP A 258 12.76 -24.00 -10.61
N ARG A 259 13.69 -23.30 -11.26
CA ARG A 259 14.54 -23.85 -12.32
C ARG A 259 15.61 -24.83 -11.82
N GLU A 260 16.10 -24.62 -10.61
CA GLU A 260 17.14 -25.45 -9.97
C GLU A 260 16.57 -26.71 -9.32
N LYS A 261 15.24 -26.82 -9.15
CA LYS A 261 14.62 -28.05 -8.65
C LYS A 261 14.86 -29.19 -9.63
N PRO A 262 15.44 -30.32 -9.21
CA PRO A 262 15.62 -31.48 -10.06
C PRO A 262 14.26 -31.94 -10.61
N ASP A 263 14.23 -32.19 -11.90
CA ASP A 263 13.02 -32.67 -12.61
C ASP A 263 12.77 -34.14 -12.26
N TYR A 264 12.36 -34.43 -11.02
CA TYR A 264 12.08 -35.80 -10.53
C TYR A 264 11.06 -36.50 -11.43
N ASN A 265 10.14 -35.78 -12.06
CA ASN A 265 9.15 -36.34 -12.97
C ASN A 265 9.75 -36.83 -14.28
N LYS A 266 10.93 -36.32 -14.71
CA LYS A 266 11.63 -36.83 -15.90
C LYS A 266 12.35 -38.17 -15.64
N ALA A 267 12.81 -38.37 -14.39
CA ALA A 267 13.46 -39.63 -14.00
C ALA A 267 12.45 -40.76 -13.84
N GLU A 268 11.28 -40.51 -13.25
CA GLU A 268 10.21 -41.53 -13.14
C GLU A 268 9.62 -41.90 -14.49
N ASN A 269 9.29 -40.92 -15.35
CA ASN A 269 8.80 -41.21 -16.71
C ASN A 269 9.83 -41.93 -17.59
N LYS A 270 11.14 -41.76 -17.33
CA LYS A 270 12.17 -42.47 -18.06
C LYS A 270 12.33 -43.91 -17.56
N SER A 271 12.14 -44.15 -16.27
CA SER A 271 12.14 -45.50 -15.69
C SER A 271 10.86 -46.27 -16.08
N GLU A 272 9.69 -45.64 -16.03
CA GLU A 272 8.43 -46.29 -16.48
C GLU A 272 8.44 -46.63 -17.95
N ARG A 273 8.92 -45.75 -18.82
CA ARG A 273 9.10 -46.07 -20.26
C ARG A 273 10.13 -47.16 -20.51
N SER A 274 11.17 -47.27 -19.67
CA SER A 274 12.14 -48.37 -19.76
C SER A 274 11.49 -49.69 -19.35
N PHE A 275 10.69 -49.73 -18.30
CA PHE A 275 9.94 -50.92 -17.88
C PHE A 275 8.81 -51.31 -18.84
N GLU A 276 8.15 -50.36 -19.49
CA GLU A 276 7.15 -50.65 -20.52
C GLU A 276 7.78 -51.21 -21.77
N ASN A 277 8.95 -50.72 -22.22
CA ASN A 277 9.67 -51.24 -23.35
C ASN A 277 10.21 -52.66 -23.08
N GLU A 278 10.75 -52.97 -21.91
CA GLU A 278 11.16 -54.33 -21.53
C GLU A 278 9.98 -55.30 -21.48
N ARG A 279 8.79 -54.86 -20.99
CA ARG A 279 7.55 -55.70 -21.04
C ARG A 279 7.05 -55.91 -22.45
N ALA A 280 7.15 -54.92 -23.35
CA ALA A 280 6.77 -55.06 -24.75
C ALA A 280 7.70 -56.03 -25.49
N ASP A 281 9.00 -56.03 -25.20
CA ASP A 281 9.95 -56.97 -25.80
C ASP A 281 9.75 -58.42 -25.30
N ILE A 282 9.40 -58.63 -24.04
CA ILE A 282 9.05 -59.96 -23.50
C ILE A 282 7.71 -60.45 -24.12
N HIS A 283 6.76 -59.59 -24.38
CA HIS A 283 5.48 -59.97 -25.01
C HIS A 283 5.62 -60.29 -26.49
N ASN A 284 6.54 -59.62 -27.21
CA ASN A 284 6.82 -59.90 -28.62
C ASN A 284 7.63 -61.20 -28.81
N ALA A 285 8.51 -61.57 -27.86
CA ALA A 285 9.22 -62.83 -27.90
C ALA A 285 8.34 -64.06 -27.69
N GLY A 286 7.18 -63.92 -27.00
CA GLY A 286 6.18 -64.98 -26.77
C GLY A 286 5.19 -65.22 -27.91
N ARG A 287 5.18 -64.37 -28.96
CA ARG A 287 4.16 -64.42 -30.02
C ARG A 287 4.61 -65.02 -31.35
N LEU A 288 5.78 -65.67 -31.38
CA LEU A 288 6.32 -66.34 -32.58
C LEU A 288 5.98 -67.83 -32.71
N GLN A 289 5.04 -68.33 -31.91
CA GLN A 289 4.51 -69.71 -32.04
C GLN A 289 3.00 -69.76 -31.88
N SER A 290 2.25 -69.48 -32.91
CA SER A 290 1.05 -70.23 -33.37
C SER A 290 0.40 -69.48 -34.51
N SER A 291 0.58 -70.06 -35.68
CA SER A 291 -0.12 -69.75 -36.95
C SER A 291 -1.43 -70.56 -37.00
N ARG A 292 -2.55 -69.96 -37.31
CA ARG A 292 -3.45 -70.16 -38.43
C ARG A 292 -4.92 -69.74 -38.13
N PRO A 293 -5.71 -69.59 -39.23
CA PRO A 293 -6.63 -68.44 -39.26
C PRO A 293 -8.11 -68.97 -39.21
N ASP A 294 -9.04 -68.03 -39.04
CA ASP A 294 -10.32 -68.05 -39.78
C ASP A 294 -11.21 -66.85 -39.48
N ASN A 295 -11.50 -66.20 -40.53
CA ASN A 295 -12.74 -65.59 -41.06
C ASN A 295 -13.76 -64.89 -40.11
N ALA A 296 -14.08 -63.74 -40.59
CA ALA A 296 -15.42 -63.23 -41.00
C ALA A 296 -16.02 -62.09 -40.12
N ALA A 297 -16.15 -61.02 -40.83
CA ALA A 297 -17.35 -60.20 -41.05
C ALA A 297 -17.85 -59.22 -39.99
N ALA A 298 -17.80 -58.00 -40.42
CA ALA A 298 -18.93 -57.05 -40.55
C ALA A 298 -19.25 -56.02 -39.48
N ALA A 299 -19.43 -54.83 -39.98
CA ALA A 299 -20.22 -53.68 -39.56
C ALA A 299 -19.67 -52.85 -38.37
N GLY A 300 -19.31 -51.63 -38.54
CA GLY A 300 -20.10 -50.51 -39.05
C GLY A 300 -20.30 -49.52 -37.90
N GLY A 301 -19.77 -48.34 -37.97
CA GLY A 301 -20.09 -47.32 -37.00
C GLY A 301 -19.16 -46.12 -37.05
N ASN A 302 -19.49 -45.25 -37.95
CA ASN A 302 -18.99 -43.87 -38.14
C ASN A 302 -19.31 -42.98 -36.91
N PHE A 303 -18.40 -42.18 -36.48
CA PHE A 303 -18.58 -40.85 -35.81
C PHE A 303 -17.17 -40.37 -35.44
N GLY A 304 -16.65 -39.34 -35.97
CA GLY A 304 -17.05 -37.95 -36.03
C GLY A 304 -15.76 -37.19 -35.71
N GLU A 305 -15.15 -36.61 -36.74
CA GLU A 305 -14.07 -35.61 -36.58
C GLU A 305 -14.54 -34.46 -35.70
N VAL A 306 -13.75 -34.09 -34.69
CA VAL A 306 -13.81 -32.75 -34.09
C VAL A 306 -12.45 -32.09 -34.27
N ARG A 307 -12.49 -31.03 -35.04
CA ARG A 307 -11.39 -30.15 -35.40
C ARG A 307 -10.75 -29.52 -34.16
N SER A 308 -9.45 -29.50 -34.13
CA SER A 308 -8.61 -28.65 -33.30
C SER A 308 -8.66 -27.22 -33.85
N ASP A 309 -9.24 -26.30 -33.09
CA ASP A 309 -9.05 -24.85 -33.28
C ASP A 309 -7.87 -24.40 -32.42
N GLU A 310 -6.78 -24.07 -33.08
CA GLU A 310 -5.67 -23.31 -32.53
C GLU A 310 -6.15 -21.88 -32.28
N ALA A 311 -6.25 -21.46 -31.01
CA ALA A 311 -6.45 -20.08 -30.64
C ALA A 311 -5.11 -19.48 -30.24
N GLU A 312 -4.69 -18.49 -31.00
CA GLU A 312 -3.56 -17.60 -30.74
C GLU A 312 -3.61 -17.02 -29.34
N ILE A 313 -2.59 -17.31 -28.54
CA ILE A 313 -2.36 -16.64 -27.25
C ILE A 313 -1.62 -15.33 -27.53
N SER A 314 -2.39 -14.27 -27.60
CA SER A 314 -1.90 -12.89 -27.54
C SER A 314 -1.18 -12.64 -26.21
N GLN A 315 0.08 -12.26 -26.30
CA GLN A 315 0.90 -11.83 -25.18
C GLN A 315 0.28 -10.57 -24.55
N ARG A 316 -0.37 -10.72 -23.42
CA ARG A 316 -0.69 -9.62 -22.51
C ARG A 316 0.17 -9.76 -21.26
N THR A 317 1.06 -8.81 -21.07
CA THR A 317 1.80 -8.56 -19.83
C THR A 317 0.81 -8.40 -18.68
N PRO A 318 0.94 -9.11 -17.57
CA PRO A 318 0.04 -8.90 -16.44
C PRO A 318 0.39 -7.56 -15.75
N GLN A 319 -0.45 -6.58 -15.93
CA GLN A 319 -0.44 -5.37 -15.12
C GLN A 319 -0.83 -5.73 -13.69
N ASN A 320 -0.02 -5.29 -12.75
CA ASN A 320 -0.16 -5.53 -11.32
C ASN A 320 -1.41 -4.78 -10.79
N PRO A 321 -2.48 -5.44 -10.33
CA PRO A 321 -3.75 -4.77 -10.03
C PRO A 321 -3.80 -4.02 -8.70
N ILE A 322 -2.71 -4.00 -7.94
CA ILE A 322 -2.68 -3.32 -6.63
C ILE A 322 -2.23 -1.85 -6.75
N LEU A 323 -1.70 -1.44 -7.92
CA LEU A 323 -1.09 -0.14 -8.15
C LEU A 323 -1.98 0.87 -8.89
N GLN A 324 -3.25 0.56 -9.14
CA GLN A 324 -4.15 1.45 -9.88
C GLN A 324 -5.33 1.93 -9.02
N SER A 325 -5.08 2.60 -7.93
CA SER A 325 -6.11 3.42 -7.28
C SER A 325 -5.64 4.82 -6.90
N SER A 326 -4.45 5.23 -7.32
CA SER A 326 -3.94 6.58 -7.11
C SER A 326 -3.78 7.44 -8.37
N ASP A 327 -4.11 6.93 -9.55
CA ASP A 327 -4.10 7.72 -10.78
C ASP A 327 -5.52 8.18 -11.16
N GLU A 328 -6.13 9.05 -10.40
CA GLU A 328 -7.14 10.04 -10.80
C GLU A 328 -7.64 10.79 -9.56
N LEU A 329 -6.84 11.70 -9.04
CA LEU A 329 -7.34 12.84 -8.31
C LEU A 329 -6.43 14.03 -8.65
N HIS A 330 -6.83 14.74 -9.70
CA HIS A 330 -6.40 16.11 -9.91
C HIS A 330 -6.90 16.98 -8.75
N PRO A 331 -6.10 17.90 -8.25
CA PRO A 331 -6.50 18.87 -7.26
C PRO A 331 -7.26 20.00 -7.96
N ASP A 332 -8.57 19.87 -8.10
CA ASP A 332 -9.46 20.97 -8.46
C ASP A 332 -10.77 20.78 -7.70
N THR A 333 -10.79 21.23 -6.46
CA THR A 333 -11.99 21.81 -5.85
C THR A 333 -11.55 22.81 -4.80
N ALA A 334 -11.34 24.03 -5.27
CA ALA A 334 -11.37 25.21 -4.45
C ALA A 334 -12.67 25.27 -3.64
N PHE A 335 -12.54 25.55 -2.35
CA PHE A 335 -13.65 25.94 -1.49
C PHE A 335 -14.40 27.12 -2.10
N GLY A 336 -15.59 26.85 -2.63
CA GLY A 336 -16.55 27.83 -3.05
C GLY A 336 -17.22 28.45 -1.82
N GLY A 337 -16.73 29.61 -1.40
CA GLY A 337 -17.44 30.46 -0.45
C GLY A 337 -18.71 30.96 -1.08
N ASN A 338 -19.86 30.62 -0.51
CA ASN A 338 -21.15 31.23 -0.77
C ASN A 338 -21.10 32.73 -0.41
N ARG A 339 -21.05 33.59 -1.42
CA ARG A 339 -21.50 34.96 -1.30
C ARG A 339 -23.01 34.95 -1.51
N ALA A 340 -23.74 35.25 -0.45
CA ALA A 340 -25.12 35.67 -0.55
C ALA A 340 -25.13 37.12 -1.05
N ASP A 341 -25.73 37.30 -2.22
CA ASP A 341 -26.22 38.60 -2.70
C ASP A 341 -27.28 39.13 -1.74
N SER A 342 -27.13 40.38 -1.33
CA SER A 342 -28.24 41.23 -0.92
C SER A 342 -27.97 42.62 -1.46
N ASP A 343 -28.56 42.86 -2.64
CA ASP A 343 -28.94 44.20 -3.11
C ASP A 343 -29.96 44.82 -2.16
N GLU A 344 -29.83 46.07 -1.86
CA GLU A 344 -30.74 47.18 -2.09
C GLU A 344 -30.45 48.38 -1.19
N ALA A 345 -30.18 49.44 -1.90
CA ALA A 345 -30.85 50.75 -1.88
C ALA A 345 -30.76 51.63 -0.62
N GLY A 346 -29.95 52.65 -0.72
CA GLY A 346 -30.39 54.01 -0.85
C GLY A 346 -30.96 54.71 0.39
N ARG A 347 -30.18 55.66 0.90
CA ARG A 347 -30.58 57.08 1.14
C ARG A 347 -29.63 57.75 2.14
N ASN A 348 -28.85 58.67 1.63
CA ASN A 348 -28.54 59.90 2.38
C ASN A 348 -29.76 60.82 2.29
N PRO A 349 -30.04 61.81 3.11
CA PRO A 349 -29.12 62.87 3.53
C PRO A 349 -29.35 63.50 4.92
N ASP A 350 -28.33 64.28 5.31
CA ASP A 350 -28.34 65.57 6.00
C ASP A 350 -28.77 65.75 7.46
N GLU A 351 -27.93 66.63 8.07
CA GLU A 351 -28.17 67.64 9.16
C GLU A 351 -28.05 67.12 10.56
N ALA A 352 -27.10 67.59 11.25
CA ALA A 352 -26.80 68.85 11.90
C ALA A 352 -26.97 68.80 13.40
N ASP A 353 -25.99 69.41 14.08
CA ASP A 353 -25.98 70.01 15.42
C ASP A 353 -26.15 69.21 16.72
N GLY A 354 -25.09 69.43 17.55
CA GLY A 354 -25.12 69.23 18.97
C GLY A 354 -23.79 68.79 19.53
#